data_e4bda2749cafc4acf0aa9220bc4bea3a
#
_entry.id   e4bda2749cafc4acf0aa9220bc4bea3a
#
_cell.length_a   1.000
_cell.length_b   1.000
_cell.length_c   1.000
_cell.angle_alpha   90.00
_cell.angle_beta   90.00
_cell.angle_gamma   90.00
#
_symmetry.space_group_name_H-M   'P 1'
#
loop_
_entity.id
_entity.type
_entity.pdbx_description
1 polymer ?
#
loop_
_entity_poly.entity_id
_entity_poly.type
_entity_poly.pdbx_seq_one_letter_code
_entity_poly.pdbx_strand_id
1 'polypeptide(L)'
;MLVNNCGGRGASFRAKGEKRSLTFAKGIGSPSEKLHPAYMNRIKNTGNEDRIIQDFNKKHTKANREYAIQIDENGYVTNYYKGKRGSVSYSTEETKDKHLVHNHPSAGWGNFSGTDLETWVSTGQRAVTASSRNSTPISNVDPKVYANRRAGTYTKRKKSHFKRDEFIKAIKNLKVESKNYDRSLGKWLKNNASTFGYEYTYKPAKNKI
;
A
#
# COMPACT_ATOMS: atom_id res chain seq x y z
N MET A 1 -5.52 -12.28 14.48
CA MET A 1 -6.01 -12.69 13.14
C MET A 1 -4.94 -12.38 12.11
N LEU A 2 -4.71 -13.27 11.16
CA LEU A 2 -3.77 -13.02 10.06
C LEU A 2 -4.48 -12.33 8.90
N VAL A 3 -3.83 -11.37 8.30
CA VAL A 3 -4.34 -10.66 7.13
C VAL A 3 -3.37 -10.80 5.97
N ASN A 4 -3.91 -10.91 4.77
CA ASN A 4 -3.15 -10.94 3.53
C ASN A 4 -3.19 -9.58 2.88
N ASN A 5 -2.02 -9.09 2.48
CA ASN A 5 -1.90 -8.04 1.50
C ASN A 5 -1.61 -8.70 0.15
N CYS A 6 -2.51 -8.55 -0.81
CA CYS A 6 -2.35 -9.14 -2.13
C CYS A 6 -1.84 -8.10 -3.11
N GLY A 7 -0.66 -8.34 -3.66
CA GLY A 7 -0.19 -7.65 -4.85
C GLY A 7 -1.13 -7.86 -6.02
N GLY A 8 -1.29 -6.82 -6.82
CA GLY A 8 -2.14 -6.85 -8.00
C GLY A 8 -1.72 -7.94 -8.99
N ARG A 9 -2.64 -8.78 -9.40
CA ARG A 9 -2.42 -9.72 -10.51
C ARG A 9 -2.23 -8.94 -11.80
N GLY A 10 -1.29 -9.38 -12.63
CA GLY A 10 -0.92 -8.76 -13.89
C GLY A 10 -2.12 -8.38 -14.75
N ALA A 11 -1.99 -7.27 -15.45
CA ALA A 11 -3.00 -6.74 -16.35
C ALA A 11 -3.25 -7.74 -17.50
N SER A 12 -4.44 -8.33 -17.55
CA SER A 12 -4.93 -8.93 -18.78
C SER A 12 -5.27 -7.81 -19.77
N PHE A 13 -4.97 -8.01 -21.05
CA PHE A 13 -5.40 -7.11 -22.13
C PHE A 13 -6.93 -7.03 -22.14
N ARG A 14 -7.48 -5.87 -21.79
CA ARG A 14 -8.92 -5.63 -21.76
C ARG A 14 -9.28 -4.41 -22.60
N ALA A 15 -10.52 -4.36 -23.09
CA ALA A 15 -11.01 -3.29 -23.93
C ALA A 15 -10.96 -1.92 -23.22
N LYS A 16 -10.81 -0.84 -24.02
CA LYS A 16 -10.88 0.53 -23.52
C LYS A 16 -12.29 0.80 -22.96
N GLY A 17 -12.36 1.35 -21.75
CA GLY A 17 -13.64 1.66 -21.08
C GLY A 17 -14.23 0.52 -20.24
N GLU A 18 -13.66 -0.69 -20.27
CA GLU A 18 -14.08 -1.78 -19.41
C GLU A 18 -13.79 -1.44 -17.94
N LYS A 19 -14.82 -1.53 -17.09
CA LYS A 19 -14.73 -1.33 -15.64
C LYS A 19 -14.71 -2.67 -14.92
N ARG A 20 -13.97 -2.74 -13.82
CA ARG A 20 -13.92 -3.90 -12.94
C ARG A 20 -13.98 -3.51 -11.48
N SER A 21 -14.43 -4.44 -10.66
CA SER A 21 -14.35 -4.32 -9.20
C SER A 21 -12.90 -4.39 -8.72
N LEU A 22 -12.64 -3.82 -7.54
CA LEU A 22 -11.37 -4.02 -6.86
C LEU A 22 -11.18 -5.52 -6.53
N THR A 23 -9.93 -5.94 -6.48
CA THR A 23 -9.59 -7.32 -6.08
C THR A 23 -9.45 -7.38 -4.57
N PHE A 24 -10.14 -8.33 -3.95
CA PHE A 24 -10.04 -8.65 -2.53
C PHE A 24 -9.51 -10.07 -2.35
N ALA A 25 -8.70 -10.29 -1.31
CA ALA A 25 -8.23 -11.62 -0.98
C ALA A 25 -9.39 -12.49 -0.47
N LYS A 26 -9.36 -13.75 -0.86
CA LYS A 26 -10.28 -14.77 -0.31
C LYS A 26 -9.53 -15.58 0.74
N GLY A 27 -10.03 -15.52 1.99
CA GLY A 27 -9.53 -16.32 3.09
C GLY A 27 -8.31 -15.76 3.83
N ILE A 28 -7.90 -16.50 4.85
CA ILE A 28 -6.76 -16.19 5.71
C ILE A 28 -5.51 -16.82 5.09
N GLY A 29 -4.49 -16.01 4.84
CA GLY A 29 -3.22 -16.52 4.33
C GLY A 29 -2.35 -17.16 5.41
N SER A 30 -1.43 -18.01 5.00
CA SER A 30 -0.36 -18.45 5.89
C SER A 30 0.54 -17.27 6.29
N PRO A 31 1.07 -17.23 7.52
CA PRO A 31 2.00 -16.19 7.94
C PRO A 31 3.18 -16.08 6.98
N SER A 32 3.58 -14.85 6.69
CA SER A 32 4.83 -14.60 5.97
C SER A 32 6.03 -14.82 6.87
N GLU A 33 7.16 -15.17 6.27
CA GLU A 33 8.43 -15.28 6.99
C GLU A 33 8.76 -13.92 7.63
N LYS A 34 8.90 -13.90 8.95
CA LYS A 34 9.38 -12.74 9.69
C LYS A 34 10.91 -12.75 9.63
N LEU A 35 11.47 -11.73 9.00
CA LEU A 35 12.92 -11.67 8.84
C LEU A 35 13.60 -11.31 10.16
N HIS A 36 14.79 -11.86 10.37
CA HIS A 36 15.59 -11.58 11.56
C HIS A 36 15.86 -10.07 11.71
N PRO A 37 15.91 -9.52 12.92
CA PRO A 37 16.17 -8.09 13.16
C PRO A 37 17.40 -7.53 12.44
N ALA A 38 18.42 -8.34 12.17
CA ALA A 38 19.58 -7.95 11.35
C ALA A 38 19.20 -7.50 9.93
N TYR A 39 18.06 -7.97 9.39
CA TYR A 39 17.54 -7.46 8.11
C TYR A 39 16.99 -6.05 8.21
N MET A 40 16.52 -5.63 9.39
CA MET A 40 16.06 -4.26 9.63
C MET A 40 17.22 -3.26 9.60
N ASN A 41 18.42 -3.67 10.03
CA ASN A 41 19.63 -2.84 9.95
C ASN A 41 20.05 -2.55 8.50
N ARG A 42 19.61 -3.35 7.53
CA ARG A 42 19.82 -3.09 6.09
C ARG A 42 18.91 -2.01 5.54
N ILE A 43 17.81 -1.75 6.22
CA ILE A 43 16.95 -0.58 6.01
C ILE A 43 17.34 0.36 7.12
N LYS A 44 17.99 1.47 6.81
CA LYS A 44 18.50 2.43 7.81
C LYS A 44 17.38 2.86 8.75
N ASN A 45 17.30 2.22 9.88
CA ASN A 45 16.31 2.51 10.91
C ASN A 45 16.72 3.79 11.67
N THR A 46 16.31 4.93 11.14
CA THR A 46 16.81 6.25 11.57
C THR A 46 15.79 7.07 12.34
N GLY A 47 14.59 6.55 12.62
CA GLY A 47 13.47 7.34 13.12
C GLY A 47 12.90 8.34 12.11
N ASN A 48 13.42 8.34 10.87
CA ASN A 48 12.92 9.17 9.78
C ASN A 48 12.12 8.28 8.80
N GLU A 49 10.82 8.36 8.90
CA GLU A 49 9.89 7.51 8.15
C GLU A 49 10.04 7.65 6.64
N ASP A 50 10.21 8.86 6.12
CA ASP A 50 10.40 9.11 4.69
C ASP A 50 11.64 8.44 4.14
N ARG A 51 12.72 8.50 4.90
CA ARG A 51 13.98 7.87 4.52
C ARG A 51 13.88 6.35 4.54
N ILE A 52 13.21 5.79 5.55
CA ILE A 52 12.94 4.36 5.64
C ILE A 52 12.12 3.88 4.44
N ILE A 53 11.07 4.60 4.08
CA ILE A 53 10.22 4.29 2.92
C ILE A 53 11.05 4.36 1.62
N GLN A 54 11.90 5.35 1.46
CA GLN A 54 12.77 5.48 0.29
C GLN A 54 13.77 4.31 0.19
N ASP A 55 14.42 3.95 1.28
CA ASP A 55 15.39 2.85 1.33
C ASP A 55 14.69 1.50 1.08
N PHE A 56 13.50 1.30 1.65
CA PHE A 56 12.66 0.13 1.36
C PHE A 56 12.32 0.04 -0.13
N ASN A 57 11.85 1.13 -0.71
CA ASN A 57 11.51 1.18 -2.13
C ASN A 57 12.70 0.89 -3.03
N LYS A 58 13.84 1.53 -2.76
CA LYS A 58 15.08 1.31 -3.50
C LYS A 58 15.48 -0.17 -3.48
N LYS A 59 15.29 -0.83 -2.34
CA LYS A 59 15.65 -2.24 -2.14
C LYS A 59 14.68 -3.20 -2.81
N HIS A 60 13.37 -2.91 -2.78
CA HIS A 60 12.34 -3.89 -3.14
C HIS A 60 11.55 -3.62 -4.42
N THR A 61 11.72 -2.47 -5.09
CA THR A 61 11.00 -2.19 -6.34
C THR A 61 11.27 -3.18 -7.48
N LYS A 62 12.40 -3.88 -7.45
CA LYS A 62 12.76 -4.91 -8.45
C LYS A 62 12.54 -6.34 -7.96
N ALA A 63 12.01 -6.51 -6.76
CA ALA A 63 11.78 -7.83 -6.19
C ALA A 63 10.69 -8.59 -6.97
N ASN A 64 10.82 -9.91 -7.04
CA ASN A 64 9.83 -10.80 -7.67
C ASN A 64 8.78 -11.32 -6.67
N ARG A 65 8.83 -10.85 -5.44
CA ARG A 65 7.91 -11.17 -4.35
C ARG A 65 7.59 -9.93 -3.52
N GLU A 66 6.56 -10.01 -2.72
CA GLU A 66 6.22 -8.97 -1.79
C GLU A 66 7.09 -9.03 -0.54
N TYR A 67 7.46 -7.85 -0.09
CA TYR A 67 8.04 -7.58 1.22
C TYR A 67 7.19 -6.53 1.91
N ALA A 68 7.20 -6.51 3.22
CA ALA A 68 6.56 -5.45 3.99
C ALA A 68 7.39 -5.09 5.22
N ILE A 69 7.31 -3.83 5.60
CA ILE A 69 7.79 -3.34 6.89
C ILE A 69 6.67 -2.65 7.63
N GLN A 70 6.75 -2.66 8.93
CA GLN A 70 5.88 -1.90 9.81
C GLN A 70 6.70 -0.83 10.52
N ILE A 71 6.22 0.40 10.46
CA ILE A 71 6.87 1.56 11.09
C ILE A 71 5.96 2.05 12.20
N ASP A 72 6.51 2.22 13.39
CA ASP A 72 5.78 2.72 14.56
C ASP A 72 5.55 4.23 14.51
N GLU A 73 4.92 4.77 15.54
CA GLU A 73 4.63 6.21 15.64
C GLU A 73 5.89 7.08 15.81
N ASN A 74 6.98 6.49 16.27
CA ASN A 74 8.28 7.15 16.43
C ASN A 74 9.14 7.09 15.15
N GLY A 75 8.61 6.47 14.10
CA GLY A 75 9.30 6.35 12.81
C GLY A 75 10.31 5.22 12.74
N TYR A 76 10.24 4.20 13.61
CA TYR A 76 11.14 3.07 13.60
C TYR A 76 10.49 1.81 13.01
N VAL A 77 11.28 1.04 12.26
CA VAL A 77 10.84 -0.27 11.74
C VAL A 77 10.77 -1.27 12.89
N THR A 78 9.58 -1.78 13.15
CA THR A 78 9.34 -2.79 14.18
C THR A 78 9.30 -4.21 13.66
N ASN A 79 8.87 -4.41 12.42
CA ASN A 79 8.78 -5.72 11.80
C ASN A 79 9.15 -5.65 10.31
N TYR A 80 9.72 -6.76 9.82
CA TYR A 80 10.06 -6.94 8.42
C TYR A 80 9.64 -8.33 7.95
N TYR A 81 8.83 -8.38 6.90
CA TYR A 81 8.24 -9.62 6.38
C TYR A 81 8.69 -9.89 4.96
N LYS A 82 8.88 -11.15 4.66
CA LYS A 82 9.12 -11.68 3.32
C LYS A 82 7.93 -12.56 2.94
N GLY A 83 7.16 -12.09 1.99
CA GLY A 83 5.97 -12.76 1.50
C GLY A 83 6.22 -13.64 0.28
N LYS A 84 5.13 -13.99 -0.39
CA LYS A 84 5.09 -14.73 -1.67
C LYS A 84 5.11 -13.74 -2.85
N ARG A 85 4.96 -14.27 -4.07
CA ARG A 85 4.95 -13.44 -5.29
C ARG A 85 3.82 -12.42 -5.35
N GLY A 86 2.71 -12.65 -4.72
CA GLY A 86 1.52 -11.79 -4.81
C GLY A 86 0.82 -11.58 -3.47
N SER A 87 1.51 -11.81 -2.37
CA SER A 87 0.96 -11.54 -1.04
C SER A 87 2.02 -11.49 0.04
N VAL A 88 1.80 -10.65 1.02
CA VAL A 88 2.48 -10.66 2.31
C VAL A 88 1.43 -10.69 3.41
N SER A 89 1.64 -11.51 4.44
CA SER A 89 0.70 -11.74 5.54
C SER A 89 1.35 -11.47 6.87
N TYR A 90 0.63 -10.85 7.77
CA TYR A 90 1.10 -10.44 9.09
C TYR A 90 -0.04 -10.46 10.11
N SER A 91 0.28 -10.39 11.40
CA SER A 91 -0.70 -10.35 12.47
C SER A 91 -1.42 -9.01 12.54
N THR A 92 -2.72 -9.05 12.85
CA THR A 92 -3.53 -7.84 13.05
C THR A 92 -3.04 -7.02 14.25
N GLU A 93 -2.65 -7.71 15.31
CA GLU A 93 -2.17 -7.08 16.54
C GLU A 93 -0.85 -6.32 16.30
N GLU A 94 0.03 -6.89 15.47
CA GLU A 94 1.31 -6.27 15.13
C GLU A 94 1.17 -5.04 14.24
N THR A 95 0.04 -4.89 13.53
CA THR A 95 -0.16 -3.79 12.57
C THR A 95 -0.95 -2.61 13.10
N LYS A 96 -1.64 -2.80 14.22
CA LYS A 96 -2.46 -1.72 14.81
C LYS A 96 -1.62 -0.48 15.09
N ASP A 97 -2.14 0.68 14.69
CA ASP A 97 -1.53 2.00 14.84
C ASP A 97 -0.16 2.19 14.15
N LYS A 98 0.29 1.23 13.33
CA LYS A 98 1.53 1.32 12.57
C LYS A 98 1.29 1.74 11.11
N HIS A 99 2.34 2.24 10.49
CA HIS A 99 2.39 2.45 9.05
C HIS A 99 2.92 1.18 8.37
N LEU A 100 2.11 0.56 7.54
CA LEU A 100 2.53 -0.56 6.71
C LEU A 100 3.08 -0.07 5.38
N VAL A 101 4.28 -0.47 5.04
CA VAL A 101 4.91 -0.22 3.73
C VAL A 101 5.18 -1.56 3.06
N HIS A 102 4.67 -1.75 1.85
CA HIS A 102 4.92 -2.98 1.07
C HIS A 102 5.20 -2.67 -0.40
N ASN A 103 5.80 -3.61 -1.11
CA ASN A 103 6.02 -3.52 -2.54
C ASN A 103 5.08 -4.45 -3.30
N HIS A 104 4.66 -3.99 -4.48
CA HIS A 104 4.09 -4.87 -5.48
C HIS A 104 5.19 -5.38 -6.40
N PRO A 105 5.27 -6.70 -6.68
CA PRO A 105 6.22 -7.25 -7.63
C PRO A 105 6.11 -6.60 -9.01
N SER A 106 7.16 -6.67 -9.80
CA SER A 106 7.38 -5.91 -11.02
C SER A 106 6.27 -5.91 -12.08
N ALA A 107 5.35 -6.86 -12.01
CA ALA A 107 4.17 -6.93 -12.89
C ALA A 107 2.89 -6.35 -12.24
N GLY A 108 2.98 -5.85 -11.00
CA GLY A 108 1.84 -5.30 -10.27
C GLY A 108 1.53 -3.86 -10.63
N TRP A 109 0.37 -3.41 -10.19
CA TRP A 109 -0.05 -2.02 -10.28
C TRP A 109 0.73 -1.14 -9.30
N GLY A 110 0.87 0.12 -9.64
CA GLY A 110 1.52 1.12 -8.78
C GLY A 110 0.64 1.61 -7.63
N ASN A 111 -0.66 1.28 -7.64
CA ASN A 111 -1.63 1.70 -6.64
C ASN A 111 -2.12 0.49 -5.80
N PHE A 112 -2.98 0.75 -4.84
CA PHE A 112 -3.53 -0.25 -3.93
C PHE A 112 -4.44 -1.26 -4.63
N SER A 113 -4.47 -2.49 -4.13
CA SER A 113 -5.57 -3.43 -4.34
C SER A 113 -6.73 -3.14 -3.39
N GLY A 114 -7.88 -3.76 -3.64
CA GLY A 114 -9.00 -3.71 -2.67
C GLY A 114 -8.62 -4.31 -1.32
N THR A 115 -7.79 -5.38 -1.35
CA THR A 115 -7.27 -6.02 -0.13
C THR A 115 -6.39 -5.09 0.68
N ASP A 116 -5.49 -4.32 0.03
CA ASP A 116 -4.65 -3.35 0.74
C ASP A 116 -5.51 -2.34 1.51
N LEU A 117 -6.54 -1.80 0.85
CA LEU A 117 -7.44 -0.83 1.45
C LEU A 117 -8.31 -1.42 2.56
N GLU A 118 -8.86 -2.62 2.33
CA GLU A 118 -9.67 -3.32 3.34
C GLU A 118 -8.82 -3.67 4.57
N THR A 119 -7.61 -4.22 4.35
CA THR A 119 -6.68 -4.58 5.41
C THR A 119 -6.26 -3.35 6.21
N TRP A 120 -5.86 -2.26 5.54
CA TRP A 120 -5.52 -1.01 6.21
C TRP A 120 -6.60 -0.54 7.18
N VAL A 121 -7.85 -0.60 6.76
CA VAL A 121 -8.98 -0.16 7.59
C VAL A 121 -9.30 -1.17 8.69
N SER A 122 -9.36 -2.47 8.34
CA SER A 122 -9.81 -3.52 9.28
C SER A 122 -8.81 -3.79 10.41
N THR A 123 -7.52 -3.65 10.14
CA THR A 123 -6.46 -3.87 11.14
C THR A 123 -6.12 -2.63 11.96
N GLY A 124 -6.72 -1.48 11.65
CA GLY A 124 -6.47 -0.26 12.40
C GLY A 124 -5.11 0.38 12.14
N GLN A 125 -4.44 0.07 11.03
CA GLN A 125 -3.20 0.74 10.64
C GLN A 125 -3.40 2.26 10.57
N ARG A 126 -2.40 3.05 10.99
CA ARG A 126 -2.46 4.51 10.82
C ARG A 126 -2.25 4.94 9.38
N ALA A 127 -1.42 4.19 8.63
CA ALA A 127 -1.17 4.45 7.21
C ALA A 127 -0.83 3.16 6.46
N VAL A 128 -0.99 3.17 5.16
CA VAL A 128 -0.50 2.14 4.25
C VAL A 128 0.18 2.77 3.03
N THR A 129 1.29 2.21 2.62
CA THR A 129 2.03 2.59 1.41
C THR A 129 2.30 1.36 0.56
N ALA A 130 1.97 1.46 -0.72
CA ALA A 130 2.33 0.45 -1.71
C ALA A 130 3.28 1.03 -2.75
N SER A 131 4.28 0.26 -3.18
CA SER A 131 5.24 0.65 -4.20
C SER A 131 5.36 -0.38 -5.30
N SER A 132 5.66 0.05 -6.52
CA SER A 132 5.92 -0.85 -7.63
C SER A 132 7.01 -0.30 -8.54
N ARG A 133 7.52 -1.17 -9.42
CA ARG A 133 8.53 -0.79 -10.42
C ARG A 133 8.01 0.26 -11.41
N ASN A 134 6.70 0.25 -11.68
CA ASN A 134 6.07 1.12 -12.67
C ASN A 134 5.72 2.50 -12.14
N SER A 135 6.02 2.81 -10.88
CA SER A 135 5.77 4.13 -10.30
C SER A 135 7.05 4.95 -10.20
N THR A 136 6.97 6.22 -10.60
CA THR A 136 8.10 7.14 -10.56
C THR A 136 8.29 7.71 -9.15
N PRO A 137 9.54 7.97 -8.71
CA PRO A 137 9.76 8.72 -7.49
C PRO A 137 9.09 10.08 -7.56
N ILE A 138 8.41 10.44 -6.50
CA ILE A 138 7.85 11.77 -6.35
C ILE A 138 8.96 12.71 -5.87
N SER A 139 9.29 13.74 -6.65
CA SER A 139 10.35 14.68 -6.31
C SER A 139 9.91 15.73 -5.28
N ASN A 140 8.63 16.08 -5.25
CA ASN A 140 8.08 17.12 -4.38
C ASN A 140 6.87 16.59 -3.62
N VAL A 141 7.11 16.00 -2.48
CA VAL A 141 6.05 15.56 -1.58
C VAL A 141 6.04 16.47 -0.39
N ASP A 142 4.83 16.91 0.00
CA ASP A 142 4.65 17.55 1.27
C ASP A 142 5.16 16.59 2.37
N PRO A 143 6.13 16.98 3.18
CA PRO A 143 6.68 16.11 4.23
C PRO A 143 5.65 15.73 5.29
N LYS A 144 4.52 16.44 5.35
CA LYS A 144 3.38 16.11 6.21
C LYS A 144 2.54 14.96 5.69
N VAL A 145 2.72 14.57 4.44
CA VAL A 145 2.04 13.43 3.83
C VAL A 145 3.03 12.29 3.74
N TYR A 146 2.68 11.14 4.30
CA TYR A 146 3.48 9.91 4.16
C TYR A 146 3.56 9.53 2.69
N ALA A 147 4.47 10.17 2.03
CA ALA A 147 4.59 10.03 0.62
C ALA A 147 5.57 8.92 0.32
N ASN A 148 5.06 7.80 -0.05
CA ASN A 148 5.84 6.96 -0.92
C ASN A 148 5.97 7.66 -2.26
N ARG A 149 7.17 8.06 -2.60
CA ARG A 149 7.47 8.79 -3.83
C ARG A 149 7.36 7.92 -5.09
N ARG A 150 6.93 6.66 -4.95
CA ARG A 150 6.76 5.72 -6.06
C ARG A 150 5.42 5.00 -6.07
N ALA A 151 4.53 5.30 -5.13
CA ALA A 151 3.24 4.60 -5.05
C ALA A 151 2.17 5.44 -4.37
N GLY A 152 0.98 4.84 -4.23
CA GLY A 152 -0.08 5.41 -3.42
C GLY A 152 0.22 5.31 -1.94
N THR A 153 0.04 6.38 -1.21
CA THR A 153 0.07 6.42 0.23
C THR A 153 -1.32 6.77 0.75
N TYR A 154 -1.74 6.06 1.76
CA TYR A 154 -3.06 6.20 2.33
C TYR A 154 -2.96 6.37 3.84
N THR A 155 -3.35 7.54 4.34
CA THR A 155 -3.21 7.90 5.73
C THR A 155 -4.56 8.31 6.31
N LYS A 156 -4.92 7.75 7.45
CA LYS A 156 -6.09 8.21 8.19
C LYS A 156 -5.78 9.58 8.81
N ARG A 157 -6.68 10.52 8.61
CA ARG A 157 -6.69 11.76 9.38
C ARG A 157 -6.96 11.42 10.85
N LYS A 158 -7.64 12.20 11.59
CA LYS A 158 -8.00 11.91 12.98
C LYS A 158 -8.93 10.69 13.05
N LYS A 159 -8.69 9.74 13.97
CA LYS A 159 -9.51 8.53 14.17
C LYS A 159 -11.01 8.83 14.27
N SER A 160 -11.38 9.93 14.94
CA SER A 160 -12.77 10.37 15.16
C SER A 160 -13.52 10.81 13.89
N HIS A 161 -12.82 11.08 12.80
CA HIS A 161 -13.42 11.59 11.57
C HIS A 161 -13.39 10.57 10.42
N PHE A 162 -12.78 9.41 10.63
CA PHE A 162 -12.67 8.39 9.59
C PHE A 162 -13.93 7.51 9.56
N LYS A 163 -14.66 7.58 8.47
CA LYS A 163 -15.90 6.84 8.24
C LYS A 163 -15.61 5.42 7.73
N ARG A 164 -15.19 4.56 8.65
CA ARG A 164 -14.69 3.22 8.36
C ARG A 164 -15.66 2.36 7.55
N ASP A 165 -16.87 2.18 8.03
CA ASP A 165 -17.82 1.22 7.44
C ASP A 165 -18.37 1.72 6.11
N GLU A 166 -18.61 3.03 6.00
CA GLU A 166 -18.99 3.68 4.75
C GLU A 166 -17.89 3.52 3.70
N PHE A 167 -16.62 3.70 4.10
CA PHE A 167 -15.48 3.51 3.21
C PHE A 167 -15.36 2.07 2.72
N ILE A 168 -15.44 1.07 3.62
CA ILE A 168 -15.41 -0.36 3.26
C ILE A 168 -16.54 -0.68 2.28
N LYS A 169 -17.74 -0.23 2.56
CA LYS A 169 -18.90 -0.42 1.66
C LYS A 169 -18.65 0.21 0.29
N ALA A 170 -18.08 1.41 0.27
CA ALA A 170 -17.79 2.12 -0.97
C ALA A 170 -16.72 1.41 -1.82
N ILE A 171 -15.61 0.93 -1.24
CA ILE A 171 -14.57 0.22 -1.99
C ILE A 171 -15.03 -1.15 -2.49
N LYS A 172 -15.89 -1.86 -1.75
CA LYS A 172 -16.47 -3.15 -2.20
C LYS A 172 -17.37 -3.00 -3.43
N ASN A 173 -18.06 -1.88 -3.55
CA ASN A 173 -18.92 -1.57 -4.68
C ASN A 173 -18.20 -0.79 -5.81
N LEU A 174 -16.96 -0.37 -5.58
CA LEU A 174 -16.24 0.46 -6.53
C LEU A 174 -15.85 -0.34 -7.78
N LYS A 175 -16.17 0.26 -8.94
CA LYS A 175 -15.72 -0.21 -10.25
C LYS A 175 -14.78 0.82 -10.86
N VAL A 176 -13.58 0.40 -11.18
CA VAL A 176 -12.53 1.23 -11.79
C VAL A 176 -12.21 0.78 -13.21
N GLU A 177 -11.75 1.68 -14.03
CA GLU A 177 -11.35 1.38 -15.41
C GLU A 177 -10.16 0.42 -15.44
N SER A 178 -10.32 -0.74 -16.10
CA SER A 178 -9.32 -1.81 -16.09
C SER A 178 -8.00 -1.40 -16.74
N LYS A 179 -8.04 -0.69 -17.86
CA LYS A 179 -6.86 -0.26 -18.61
C LYS A 179 -6.04 0.80 -17.87
N ASN A 180 -6.72 1.67 -17.12
CA ASN A 180 -6.13 2.78 -16.38
C ASN A 180 -6.35 2.62 -14.87
N TYR A 181 -6.22 1.41 -14.36
CA TYR A 181 -6.55 1.09 -12.97
C TYR A 181 -5.96 2.07 -11.96
N ASP A 182 -4.64 2.26 -12.00
CA ASP A 182 -3.93 3.11 -11.04
C ASP A 182 -4.44 4.54 -11.05
N ARG A 183 -4.66 5.10 -12.24
CA ARG A 183 -5.17 6.45 -12.40
C ARG A 183 -6.62 6.58 -11.96
N SER A 184 -7.45 5.61 -12.34
CA SER A 184 -8.88 5.61 -12.03
C SER A 184 -9.11 5.45 -10.52
N LEU A 185 -8.45 4.50 -9.89
CA LEU A 185 -8.49 4.33 -8.44
C LEU A 185 -7.91 5.55 -7.71
N GLY A 186 -6.77 6.05 -8.16
CA GLY A 186 -6.14 7.24 -7.57
C GLY A 186 -7.03 8.47 -7.61
N LYS A 187 -7.74 8.70 -8.73
CA LYS A 187 -8.73 9.78 -8.84
C LYS A 187 -9.88 9.61 -7.86
N TRP A 188 -10.41 8.39 -7.75
CA TRP A 188 -11.48 8.10 -6.80
C TRP A 188 -11.03 8.33 -5.35
N LEU A 189 -9.88 7.78 -4.97
CA LEU A 189 -9.32 7.97 -3.63
C LEU A 189 -9.11 9.44 -3.31
N LYS A 190 -8.53 10.21 -4.24
CA LYS A 190 -8.30 11.64 -4.04
C LYS A 190 -9.60 12.42 -3.85
N ASN A 191 -10.60 12.15 -4.68
CA ASN A 191 -11.87 12.88 -4.65
C ASN A 191 -12.72 12.58 -3.42
N ASN A 192 -12.54 11.40 -2.81
CA ASN A 192 -13.31 10.96 -1.66
C ASN A 192 -12.57 11.10 -0.32
N ALA A 193 -11.36 11.65 -0.33
CA ALA A 193 -10.52 11.75 0.86
C ALA A 193 -11.18 12.57 1.99
N SER A 194 -11.76 13.73 1.68
CA SER A 194 -12.46 14.56 2.66
C SER A 194 -13.75 13.92 3.16
N THR A 195 -14.50 13.26 2.27
CA THR A 195 -15.77 12.59 2.60
C THR A 195 -15.59 11.49 3.65
N PHE A 196 -14.54 10.67 3.49
CA PHE A 196 -14.28 9.57 4.42
C PHE A 196 -13.28 9.91 5.54
N GLY A 197 -12.62 11.07 5.48
CA GLY A 197 -11.71 11.54 6.53
C GLY A 197 -10.32 10.91 6.48
N TYR A 198 -9.70 10.81 5.31
CA TYR A 198 -8.32 10.38 5.11
C TYR A 198 -7.53 11.33 4.22
N GLU A 199 -6.25 11.07 4.08
CA GLU A 199 -5.36 11.71 3.11
C GLU A 199 -4.83 10.68 2.12
N TYR A 200 -4.68 11.09 0.86
CA TYR A 200 -4.19 10.21 -0.19
C TYR A 200 -3.24 10.95 -1.12
N THR A 201 -2.11 10.34 -1.38
CA THR A 201 -1.17 10.80 -2.41
C THR A 201 -0.81 9.65 -3.34
N TYR A 202 -0.73 9.98 -4.62
CA TYR A 202 -0.29 9.06 -5.65
C TYR A 202 0.40 9.84 -6.77
N LYS A 203 1.54 9.35 -7.22
CA LYS A 203 2.15 9.81 -8.47
C LYS A 203 2.46 8.61 -9.37
N PRO A 204 1.84 8.54 -10.54
CA PRO A 204 2.12 7.51 -11.52
C PRO A 204 3.57 7.62 -12.01
N ALA A 205 4.11 6.52 -12.54
CA ALA A 205 5.36 6.54 -13.27
C ALA A 205 5.25 7.57 -14.40
N LYS A 206 6.28 8.41 -14.55
CA LYS A 206 6.44 9.16 -15.79
C LYS A 206 6.70 8.14 -16.88
N ASN A 207 5.85 8.07 -17.90
CA ASN A 207 6.17 7.31 -19.08
C ASN A 207 7.56 7.76 -19.53
N LYS A 208 8.51 6.85 -19.60
CA LYS A 208 9.73 7.09 -20.38
C LYS A 208 9.24 7.21 -21.82
N ILE A 209 9.22 8.44 -22.32
CA ILE A 209 9.13 8.74 -23.73
C ILE A 209 10.39 8.19 -24.39
#